data_02137b1796c52cd0b17f030d1fb0076e
#
_entry.id   02137b1796c52cd0b17f030d1fb0076e
#
_cell.length_a   1.000
_cell.length_b   1.000
_cell.length_c   1.000
_cell.angle_alpha   90.00
_cell.angle_beta   90.00
_cell.angle_gamma   90.00
#
_symmetry.space_group_name_H-M   'P 1'
#
loop_
_entity.id
_entity.type
_entity.pdbx_description
1 polymer ?
#
loop_
_entity_poly.entity_id
_entity_poly.type
_entity_poly.pdbx_seq_one_letter_code
_entity_poly.pdbx_strand_id
1 'polypeptide(L)'
;MKLLVTFLSIAAAVIPIVAGFSVLRKWERWKGDKVEAQRKYDRSMELSTVEDEERAALSRELDALGTRIPAEERTARRASLKQMQHDRREREGVRSSVTFATDHAERVSGLSEFKEAPFQPVAEVWWGVSAVLLATISGLLATWLL
;
A
#
# COMPACT_ATOMS: atom_id res chain seq x y z
N MET A 1 4.62 -33.08 39.51
CA MET A 1 3.64 -33.08 38.40
C MET A 1 2.89 -31.76 38.28
N LYS A 2 2.35 -31.17 39.38
CA LYS A 2 1.59 -29.88 39.30
C LYS A 2 2.35 -28.74 38.62
N LEU A 3 3.65 -28.55 38.92
CA LEU A 3 4.49 -27.51 38.30
C LEU A 3 4.64 -27.66 36.76
N LEU A 4 4.75 -28.87 36.25
CA LEU A 4 4.89 -29.15 34.84
C LEU A 4 3.59 -28.86 34.07
N VAL A 5 2.43 -29.20 34.65
CA VAL A 5 1.12 -28.90 34.12
C VAL A 5 0.88 -27.38 34.06
N THR A 6 1.24 -26.67 35.15
CA THR A 6 1.13 -25.20 35.18
C THR A 6 2.00 -24.54 34.11
N PHE A 7 3.25 -25.00 33.95
CA PHE A 7 4.15 -24.46 32.92
C PHE A 7 3.62 -24.69 31.49
N LEU A 8 3.14 -25.91 31.20
CA LEU A 8 2.55 -26.24 29.91
C LEU A 8 1.29 -25.40 29.63
N SER A 9 0.46 -25.16 30.63
CA SER A 9 -0.75 -24.34 30.51
C SER A 9 -0.41 -22.88 30.21
N ILE A 10 0.60 -22.33 30.87
CA ILE A 10 1.08 -20.96 30.63
C ILE A 10 1.69 -20.87 29.22
N ALA A 11 2.51 -21.82 28.80
CA ALA A 11 3.10 -21.85 27.49
C ALA A 11 2.02 -21.93 26.37
N ALA A 12 1.00 -22.76 26.58
CA ALA A 12 -0.11 -22.90 25.66
C ALA A 12 -0.94 -21.62 25.50
N ALA A 13 -0.98 -20.77 26.53
CA ALA A 13 -1.67 -19.47 26.45
C ALA A 13 -0.79 -18.39 25.80
N VAL A 14 0.51 -18.37 26.13
CA VAL A 14 1.44 -17.32 25.66
C VAL A 14 1.68 -17.43 24.14
N ILE A 15 1.84 -18.64 23.61
CA ILE A 15 2.15 -18.85 22.19
C ILE A 15 1.07 -18.25 21.26
N PRO A 16 -0.23 -18.51 21.44
CA PRO A 16 -1.27 -17.92 20.59
C PRO A 16 -1.37 -16.39 20.73
N ILE A 17 -1.12 -15.84 21.92
CA ILE A 17 -1.13 -14.40 22.16
C ILE A 17 0.00 -13.73 21.36
N VAL A 18 1.20 -14.26 21.42
CA VAL A 18 2.35 -13.74 20.67
C VAL A 18 2.14 -13.88 19.17
N ALA A 19 1.60 -15.00 18.72
CA ALA A 19 1.25 -15.22 17.32
C ALA A 19 0.19 -14.22 16.86
N GLY A 20 -0.89 -14.03 17.61
CA GLY A 20 -1.93 -13.05 17.33
C GLY A 20 -1.39 -11.61 17.23
N PHE A 21 -0.49 -11.23 18.14
CA PHE A 21 0.13 -9.92 18.15
C PHE A 21 1.03 -9.70 16.92
N SER A 22 1.73 -10.74 16.46
CA SER A 22 2.54 -10.69 15.25
C SER A 22 1.70 -10.50 13.99
N VAL A 23 0.53 -11.12 13.92
CA VAL A 23 -0.42 -10.98 12.82
C VAL A 23 -1.02 -9.57 12.80
N LEU A 24 -1.43 -9.04 13.96
CA LEU A 24 -1.95 -7.68 14.08
C LEU A 24 -0.92 -6.63 13.63
N ARG A 25 0.34 -6.77 14.05
CA ARG A 25 1.42 -5.87 13.59
C ARG A 25 1.64 -5.92 12.08
N LYS A 26 1.59 -7.10 11.47
CA LYS A 26 1.71 -7.25 10.02
C LYS A 26 0.55 -6.58 9.32
N TRP A 27 -0.66 -6.73 9.84
CA TRP A 27 -1.86 -6.12 9.29
C TRP A 27 -1.83 -4.58 9.38
N GLU A 28 -1.39 -4.02 10.53
CA GLU A 28 -1.23 -2.57 10.68
C GLU A 28 -0.21 -1.98 9.69
N ARG A 29 0.94 -2.65 9.52
CA ARG A 29 1.93 -2.26 8.51
C ARG A 29 1.34 -2.30 7.11
N TRP A 30 0.70 -3.41 6.75
CA TRP A 30 0.07 -3.56 5.44
C TRP A 30 -1.00 -2.47 5.20
N LYS A 31 -1.81 -2.13 6.22
CA LYS A 31 -2.79 -1.04 6.13
C LYS A 31 -2.10 0.31 5.92
N GLY A 32 -1.01 0.57 6.62
CA GLY A 32 -0.19 1.76 6.43
C GLY A 32 0.37 1.85 5.01
N ASP A 33 0.99 0.78 4.52
CA ASP A 33 1.55 0.69 3.18
C ASP A 33 0.48 0.89 2.09
N LYS A 34 -0.72 0.35 2.30
CA LYS A 34 -1.85 0.52 1.39
C LYS A 34 -2.32 1.98 1.32
N VAL A 35 -2.44 2.65 2.47
CA VAL A 35 -2.82 4.07 2.52
C VAL A 35 -1.76 4.93 1.85
N GLU A 36 -0.48 4.66 2.08
CA GLU A 36 0.61 5.38 1.42
C GLU A 36 0.62 5.14 -0.09
N ALA A 37 0.45 3.90 -0.53
CA ALA A 37 0.36 3.54 -1.94
C ALA A 37 -0.84 4.25 -2.62
N GLN A 38 -1.99 4.31 -1.95
CA GLN A 38 -3.16 5.02 -2.46
C GLN A 38 -2.87 6.53 -2.59
N ARG A 39 -2.27 7.14 -1.57
CA ARG A 39 -1.91 8.56 -1.59
C ARG A 39 -0.93 8.89 -2.73
N LYS A 40 0.09 8.04 -2.94
CA LYS A 40 1.03 8.19 -4.07
C LYS A 40 0.34 8.03 -5.43
N TYR A 41 -0.65 7.14 -5.50
CA TYR A 41 -1.44 6.97 -6.71
C TYR A 41 -2.30 8.21 -7.00
N ASP A 42 -3.03 8.71 -6.00
CA ASP A 42 -3.88 9.90 -6.15
C ASP A 42 -3.03 11.10 -6.58
N ARG A 43 -1.84 11.26 -5.99
CA ARG A 43 -0.89 12.31 -6.38
C ARG A 43 -0.37 12.13 -7.81
N SER A 44 -0.10 10.89 -8.23
CA SER A 44 0.29 10.61 -9.62
C SER A 44 -0.82 10.94 -10.62
N MET A 45 -2.09 10.75 -10.22
CA MET A 45 -3.26 11.10 -11.02
C MET A 45 -3.38 12.62 -11.20
N GLU A 46 -3.26 13.38 -10.11
CA GLU A 46 -3.24 14.85 -10.16
C GLU A 46 -2.13 15.38 -11.07
N LEU A 47 -0.90 14.84 -10.92
CA LEU A 47 0.22 15.23 -11.77
C LEU A 47 -0.02 14.87 -13.24
N SER A 48 -0.64 13.72 -13.52
CA SER A 48 -0.96 13.32 -14.89
C SER A 48 -1.89 14.32 -15.57
N THR A 49 -2.92 14.81 -14.87
CA THR A 49 -3.84 15.83 -15.44
C THR A 49 -3.12 17.14 -15.73
N VAL A 50 -2.26 17.61 -14.81
CA VAL A 50 -1.46 18.84 -15.02
C VAL A 50 -0.49 18.66 -16.19
N GLU A 51 0.19 17.51 -16.27
CA GLU A 51 1.14 17.22 -17.36
C GLU A 51 0.44 17.15 -18.72
N ASP A 52 -0.79 16.64 -18.77
CA ASP A 52 -1.59 16.60 -20.02
C ASP A 52 -2.01 18.01 -20.45
N GLU A 53 -2.39 18.87 -19.51
CA GLU A 53 -2.70 20.28 -19.77
C GLU A 53 -1.46 21.04 -20.29
N GLU A 54 -0.29 20.83 -19.66
CA GLU A 54 0.99 21.43 -20.09
C GLU A 54 1.37 20.98 -21.52
N ARG A 55 1.19 19.69 -21.85
CA ARG A 55 1.44 19.17 -23.20
C ARG A 55 0.48 19.76 -24.22
N ALA A 56 -0.79 19.86 -23.86
CA ALA A 56 -1.80 20.45 -24.73
C ALA A 56 -1.55 21.96 -24.95
N ALA A 57 -1.10 22.68 -23.92
CA ALA A 57 -0.72 24.08 -24.03
C ALA A 57 0.50 24.27 -24.94
N LEU A 58 1.56 23.48 -24.75
CA LEU A 58 2.73 23.50 -25.62
C LEU A 58 2.39 23.14 -27.06
N SER A 59 1.52 22.16 -27.28
CA SER A 59 1.08 21.79 -28.64
C SER A 59 0.38 22.96 -29.32
N ARG A 60 -0.55 23.62 -28.63
CA ARG A 60 -1.25 24.80 -29.14
C ARG A 60 -0.29 25.95 -29.46
N GLU A 61 0.69 26.22 -28.61
CA GLU A 61 1.73 27.21 -28.84
C GLU A 61 2.55 26.89 -30.09
N LEU A 62 3.04 25.65 -30.20
CA LEU A 62 3.82 25.23 -31.38
C LEU A 62 3.03 25.25 -32.68
N ASP A 63 1.73 24.95 -32.63
CA ASP A 63 0.84 24.98 -33.78
C ASP A 63 0.55 26.45 -34.22
N ALA A 64 0.39 27.36 -33.25
CA ALA A 64 0.20 28.79 -33.52
C ALA A 64 1.46 29.42 -34.15
N LEU A 65 2.64 28.97 -33.79
CA LEU A 65 3.89 29.43 -34.39
C LEU A 65 4.14 28.84 -35.80
N GLY A 66 3.45 27.76 -36.13
CA GLY A 66 3.44 27.15 -37.47
C GLY A 66 4.86 26.84 -37.98
N THR A 67 5.12 27.15 -39.24
CA THR A 67 6.43 26.91 -39.88
C THR A 67 7.52 27.92 -39.49
N ARG A 68 7.21 28.90 -38.65
CA ARG A 68 8.18 29.93 -38.21
C ARG A 68 9.28 29.36 -37.31
N ILE A 69 9.05 28.20 -36.68
CA ILE A 69 10.03 27.55 -35.82
C ILE A 69 10.59 26.31 -36.51
N PRO A 70 11.94 26.14 -36.51
CA PRO A 70 12.59 24.93 -37.01
C PRO A 70 12.11 23.66 -36.29
N ALA A 71 12.10 22.53 -37.00
CA ALA A 71 11.66 21.24 -36.44
C ALA A 71 12.53 20.83 -35.22
N GLU A 72 13.80 21.15 -35.23
CA GLU A 72 14.74 20.89 -34.15
C GLU A 72 14.35 21.63 -32.86
N GLU A 73 13.97 22.90 -32.97
CA GLU A 73 13.53 23.70 -31.82
C GLU A 73 12.23 23.18 -31.22
N ARG A 74 11.29 22.73 -32.06
CA ARG A 74 10.04 22.07 -31.61
C ARG A 74 10.35 20.81 -30.80
N THR A 75 11.29 20.00 -31.30
CA THR A 75 11.70 18.77 -30.64
C THR A 75 12.39 19.08 -29.32
N ALA A 76 13.29 20.09 -29.28
CA ALA A 76 13.96 20.53 -28.07
C ALA A 76 12.98 21.02 -26.99
N ARG A 77 11.97 21.82 -27.36
CA ARG A 77 10.95 22.29 -26.40
C ARG A 77 10.11 21.14 -25.82
N ARG A 78 9.72 20.17 -26.66
CA ARG A 78 9.02 18.96 -26.18
C ARG A 78 9.89 18.11 -25.26
N ALA A 79 11.18 17.96 -25.56
CA ALA A 79 12.13 17.23 -24.73
C ALA A 79 12.33 17.92 -23.37
N SER A 80 12.47 19.25 -23.37
CA SER A 80 12.60 20.05 -22.15
C SER A 80 11.38 19.93 -21.25
N LEU A 81 10.17 20.00 -21.80
CA LEU A 81 8.94 19.80 -21.03
C LEU A 81 8.90 18.38 -20.41
N LYS A 82 9.22 17.36 -21.21
CA LYS A 82 9.25 15.97 -20.73
C LYS A 82 10.27 15.78 -19.58
N GLN A 83 11.43 16.40 -19.69
CA GLN A 83 12.45 16.35 -18.63
C GLN A 83 11.94 17.04 -17.36
N MET A 84 11.35 18.21 -17.48
CA MET A 84 10.77 18.94 -16.34
C MET A 84 9.65 18.13 -15.64
N GLN A 85 8.81 17.46 -16.40
CA GLN A 85 7.77 16.58 -15.85
C GLN A 85 8.37 15.38 -15.13
N HIS A 86 9.43 14.78 -15.69
CA HIS A 86 10.16 13.68 -15.05
C HIS A 86 10.78 14.12 -13.72
N ASP A 87 11.51 15.22 -13.71
CA ASP A 87 12.17 15.78 -12.51
C ASP A 87 11.15 16.17 -11.42
N ARG A 88 9.94 16.62 -11.82
CA ARG A 88 8.84 16.89 -10.90
C ARG A 88 8.35 15.60 -10.22
N ARG A 89 8.14 14.52 -10.98
CA ARG A 89 7.73 13.23 -10.45
C ARG A 89 8.77 12.61 -9.53
N GLU A 90 10.05 12.71 -9.87
CA GLU A 90 11.13 12.24 -9.00
C GLU A 90 11.18 13.00 -7.68
N ARG A 91 11.09 14.34 -7.71
CA ARG A 91 11.04 15.15 -6.48
C ARG A 91 9.88 14.83 -5.57
N GLU A 92 8.75 14.49 -6.13
CA GLU A 92 7.56 14.10 -5.36
C GLU A 92 7.54 12.62 -4.96
N GLY A 93 8.54 11.85 -5.38
CA GLY A 93 8.64 10.42 -5.04
C GLY A 93 7.49 9.58 -5.59
N VAL A 94 6.86 10.04 -6.70
CA VAL A 94 5.80 9.32 -7.39
C VAL A 94 6.34 8.55 -8.57
N ARG A 95 5.57 7.56 -9.04
CA ARG A 95 5.97 6.72 -10.17
C ARG A 95 6.15 7.51 -11.45
N SER A 96 7.04 7.02 -12.31
CA SER A 96 7.20 7.59 -13.66
C SER A 96 5.87 7.59 -14.42
N SER A 97 5.71 8.47 -15.40
CA SER A 97 4.48 8.55 -16.20
C SER A 97 4.16 7.24 -16.93
N VAL A 98 5.18 6.52 -17.39
CA VAL A 98 5.01 5.23 -18.07
C VAL A 98 4.52 4.15 -17.10
N THR A 99 5.17 4.01 -15.93
CA THR A 99 4.76 3.05 -14.91
C THR A 99 3.35 3.37 -14.38
N PHE A 100 3.05 4.66 -14.20
CA PHE A 100 1.74 5.09 -13.77
C PHE A 100 0.64 4.74 -14.80
N ALA A 101 0.90 4.98 -16.09
CA ALA A 101 -0.05 4.64 -17.15
C ALA A 101 -0.35 3.13 -17.21
N THR A 102 0.66 2.29 -17.02
CA THR A 102 0.50 0.83 -16.94
C THR A 102 -0.37 0.43 -15.73
N ASP A 103 -0.04 0.93 -14.54
CA ASP A 103 -0.79 0.65 -13.32
C ASP A 103 -2.23 1.15 -13.40
N HIS A 104 -2.44 2.32 -14.03
CA HIS A 104 -3.76 2.88 -14.24
C HIS A 104 -4.58 2.02 -15.19
N ALA A 105 -3.98 1.59 -16.31
CA ALA A 105 -4.64 0.69 -17.27
C ALA A 105 -5.00 -0.66 -16.62
N GLU A 106 -4.12 -1.23 -15.82
CA GLU A 106 -4.39 -2.45 -15.06
C GLU A 106 -5.55 -2.26 -14.07
N ARG A 107 -5.60 -1.14 -13.35
CA ARG A 107 -6.71 -0.84 -12.42
C ARG A 107 -8.03 -0.67 -13.13
N VAL A 108 -8.06 0.07 -14.22
CA VAL A 108 -9.28 0.31 -15.01
C VAL A 108 -9.76 -0.98 -15.66
N SER A 109 -8.86 -1.84 -16.12
CA SER A 109 -9.23 -3.13 -16.73
C SER A 109 -9.67 -4.19 -15.71
N GLY A 110 -9.58 -3.92 -14.41
CA GLY A 110 -9.90 -4.89 -13.36
C GLY A 110 -8.90 -6.04 -13.25
N LEU A 111 -7.80 -5.98 -14.01
CA LEU A 111 -6.72 -6.97 -13.98
C LEU A 111 -5.74 -6.72 -12.82
N SER A 112 -5.83 -5.57 -12.13
CA SER A 112 -5.05 -5.38 -10.93
C SER A 112 -5.62 -6.27 -9.84
N GLU A 113 -4.97 -7.38 -9.61
CA GLU A 113 -5.03 -8.03 -8.31
C GLU A 113 -4.54 -7.01 -7.27
N PHE A 114 -5.43 -6.15 -6.80
CA PHE A 114 -5.27 -5.62 -5.46
C PHE A 114 -5.17 -6.87 -4.60
N LYS A 115 -3.97 -7.19 -4.19
CA LYS A 115 -3.75 -8.23 -3.21
C LYS A 115 -4.67 -7.88 -2.07
N GLU A 116 -5.85 -8.49 -2.06
CA GLU A 116 -6.78 -8.38 -0.96
C GLU A 116 -5.95 -8.62 0.29
N ALA A 117 -6.23 -7.90 1.33
CA ALA A 117 -5.53 -8.15 2.58
C ALA A 117 -5.55 -9.66 2.78
N PRO A 118 -4.41 -10.33 2.86
CA PRO A 118 -4.37 -11.79 2.92
C PRO A 118 -5.21 -12.34 4.06
N PHE A 119 -5.82 -11.42 4.83
CA PHE A 119 -6.53 -11.78 6.03
C PHE A 119 -7.26 -10.56 6.61
N GLN A 120 -8.57 -10.65 6.87
CA GLN A 120 -9.27 -9.74 7.79
C GLN A 120 -9.39 -10.41 9.17
N PRO A 121 -8.38 -10.33 10.02
CA PRO A 121 -8.31 -11.24 11.15
C PRO A 121 -8.77 -10.65 12.48
N VAL A 122 -9.19 -9.38 12.51
CA VAL A 122 -9.25 -8.65 13.80
C VAL A 122 -10.26 -9.30 14.75
N ALA A 123 -11.45 -9.63 14.27
CA ALA A 123 -12.47 -10.26 15.11
C ALA A 123 -12.13 -11.73 15.43
N GLU A 124 -11.71 -12.49 14.42
CA GLU A 124 -11.42 -13.92 14.57
C GLU A 124 -10.20 -14.18 15.45
N VAL A 125 -9.14 -13.36 15.33
CA VAL A 125 -7.96 -13.44 16.20
C VAL A 125 -8.32 -13.09 17.64
N TRP A 126 -9.11 -12.05 17.88
CA TRP A 126 -9.55 -11.70 19.23
C TRP A 126 -10.44 -12.77 19.85
N TRP A 127 -11.35 -13.37 19.08
CA TRP A 127 -12.14 -14.49 19.57
C TRP A 127 -11.27 -15.71 19.87
N GLY A 128 -10.33 -16.04 19.02
CA GLY A 128 -9.39 -17.13 19.26
C GLY A 128 -8.52 -16.91 20.52
N VAL A 129 -7.96 -15.71 20.68
CA VAL A 129 -7.15 -15.36 21.87
C VAL A 129 -8.01 -15.41 23.14
N SER A 130 -9.23 -14.89 23.10
CA SER A 130 -10.14 -14.89 24.24
C SER A 130 -10.55 -16.32 24.64
N ALA A 131 -10.82 -17.19 23.68
CA ALA A 131 -11.17 -18.59 23.94
C ALA A 131 -10.01 -19.35 24.59
N VAL A 132 -8.77 -19.14 24.12
CA VAL A 132 -7.56 -19.76 24.69
C VAL A 132 -7.31 -19.25 26.11
N LEU A 133 -7.47 -17.95 26.37
CA LEU A 133 -7.32 -17.39 27.73
C LEU A 133 -8.34 -17.97 28.68
N LEU A 134 -9.61 -18.05 28.29
CA LEU A 134 -10.67 -18.65 29.12
C LEU A 134 -10.39 -20.12 29.41
N ALA A 135 -9.99 -20.90 28.41
CA ALA A 135 -9.66 -22.31 28.60
C ALA A 135 -8.48 -22.49 29.54
N THR A 136 -7.45 -21.64 29.44
CA THR A 136 -6.26 -21.69 30.29
C THR A 136 -6.59 -21.33 31.75
N ILE A 137 -7.37 -20.27 31.97
CA ILE A 137 -7.81 -19.86 33.31
C ILE A 137 -8.64 -20.98 33.94
N SER A 138 -9.56 -21.56 33.20
CA SER A 138 -10.39 -22.68 33.67
C SER A 138 -9.57 -23.91 34.02
N GLY A 139 -8.56 -24.25 33.22
CA GLY A 139 -7.63 -25.36 33.48
C GLY A 139 -6.75 -25.13 34.72
N LEU A 140 -6.26 -23.90 34.92
CA LEU A 140 -5.49 -23.53 36.11
C LEU A 140 -6.37 -23.61 37.38
N LEU A 141 -7.57 -23.06 37.33
CA LEU A 141 -8.49 -23.13 38.46
C LEU A 141 -8.84 -24.58 38.83
N ALA A 142 -9.10 -25.45 37.87
CA ALA A 142 -9.35 -26.87 38.12
C ALA A 142 -8.14 -27.59 38.77
N THR A 143 -6.90 -27.24 38.39
CA THR A 143 -5.69 -27.84 38.93
C THR A 143 -5.35 -27.35 40.35
N TRP A 144 -5.82 -26.21 40.79
CA TRP A 144 -5.51 -25.64 42.10
C TRP A 144 -6.64 -25.85 43.11
N LEU A 145 -7.88 -26.04 42.66
CA LEU A 145 -9.06 -26.30 43.50
C LEU A 145 -9.26 -27.80 43.82
N LEU A 146 -8.70 -28.69 43.03
CA LEU A 146 -8.67 -30.14 43.25
C LEU A 146 -7.29 -30.57 43.75
#